data_91fb4382f21f937206687df1386d9f95
#
_entry.id   91fb4382f21f937206687df1386d9f95
#
_cell.length_a   1.000
_cell.length_b   1.000
_cell.length_c   1.000
_cell.angle_alpha   90.00
_cell.angle_beta   90.00
_cell.angle_gamma   90.00
#
_symmetry.space_group_name_H-M   'P 1'
#
loop_
_entity.id
_entity.type
_entity.pdbx_description
1 polymer ?
#
loop_
_entity_poly.entity_id
_entity_poly.type
_entity_poly.pdbx_seq_one_letter_code
_entity_poly.pdbx_strand_id
1 'polypeptide(L)'
;YCFAGMGGFGGQRVLMKAEVGKAALDFLFKSSGHIRHLEVDFFGGEPLMNFPVIKQLVAYGRSIEKEKNKHFKFTTTTNCVLMNDEIMDFLNQEMDNVVISLDGRPEVHDRMRPTVNGKGSCEIILDKAKRFAEKRGQKQYYVRGTFTKYNKDFGNDVLFLADQGFEQISVEPVVTDPSCEYALKEEDLPQIMA
;
A
#
# COMPACT_ATOMS: atom_id res chain seq x y z
N TYR A 1 -8.49 11.24 -3.32
CA TYR A 1 -8.13 10.61 -4.59
C TYR A 1 -8.23 9.08 -4.59
N CYS A 2 -8.83 8.50 -3.55
CA CYS A 2 -8.93 7.04 -3.44
C CYS A 2 -9.94 6.49 -4.47
N PHE A 3 -9.49 5.68 -5.42
CA PHE A 3 -10.36 5.02 -6.40
C PHE A 3 -11.38 4.05 -5.77
N ALA A 4 -11.12 3.61 -4.54
CA ALA A 4 -12.01 2.74 -3.77
C ALA A 4 -13.16 3.49 -3.08
N GLY A 5 -13.38 4.77 -3.39
CA GLY A 5 -14.45 5.56 -2.77
C GLY A 5 -14.36 5.58 -1.24
N MET A 6 -13.25 6.03 -0.69
CA MET A 6 -12.97 6.01 0.76
C MET A 6 -13.01 4.59 1.38
N GLY A 7 -12.61 3.58 0.59
CA GLY A 7 -12.53 2.19 1.03
C GLY A 7 -13.86 1.41 0.95
N GLY A 8 -14.91 2.00 0.39
CA GLY A 8 -16.21 1.36 0.28
C GLY A 8 -16.40 0.52 -0.99
N PHE A 9 -15.60 0.73 -2.02
CA PHE A 9 -15.71 0.05 -3.33
C PHE A 9 -17.14 0.02 -3.92
N GLY A 10 -17.96 1.02 -3.60
CA GLY A 10 -19.38 1.06 -3.99
C GLY A 10 -20.29 0.08 -3.27
N GLY A 11 -19.80 -0.65 -2.27
CA GLY A 11 -20.52 -1.67 -1.51
C GLY A 11 -20.62 -1.38 -0.01
N GLN A 12 -20.89 -2.42 0.75
CA GLN A 12 -20.92 -2.35 2.20
C GLN A 12 -19.50 -2.33 2.77
N ARG A 13 -19.29 -1.50 3.82
CA ARG A 13 -18.02 -1.49 4.57
C ARG A 13 -17.97 -2.71 5.49
N VAL A 14 -17.36 -3.78 5.00
CA VAL A 14 -17.19 -5.03 5.75
C VAL A 14 -15.74 -5.53 5.63
N LEU A 15 -15.29 -6.24 6.64
CA LEU A 15 -14.03 -6.97 6.57
C LEU A 15 -14.24 -8.32 5.88
N MET A 16 -13.30 -8.69 5.00
CA MET A 16 -13.33 -9.99 4.32
C MET A 16 -13.20 -11.13 5.36
N LYS A 17 -14.03 -12.15 5.24
CA LYS A 17 -13.93 -13.35 6.06
C LYS A 17 -12.80 -14.26 5.57
N ALA A 18 -12.19 -15.02 6.48
CA ALA A 18 -11.09 -15.93 6.15
C ALA A 18 -11.48 -16.98 5.09
N GLU A 19 -12.72 -17.46 5.12
CA GLU A 19 -13.23 -18.46 4.17
C GLU A 19 -13.23 -17.92 2.74
N VAL A 20 -13.57 -16.64 2.56
CA VAL A 20 -13.55 -15.99 1.24
C VAL A 20 -12.13 -15.89 0.72
N GLY A 21 -11.20 -15.47 1.57
CA GLY A 21 -9.78 -15.37 1.19
C GLY A 21 -9.17 -16.73 0.87
N LYS A 22 -9.50 -17.78 1.64
CA LYS A 22 -9.06 -19.15 1.35
C LYS A 22 -9.60 -19.64 0.02
N ALA A 23 -10.89 -19.41 -0.26
CA ALA A 23 -11.48 -19.79 -1.54
C ALA A 23 -10.82 -19.05 -2.72
N ALA A 24 -10.42 -17.78 -2.54
CA ALA A 24 -9.67 -17.03 -3.55
C ALA A 24 -8.26 -17.61 -3.79
N LEU A 25 -7.55 -18.01 -2.73
CA LEU A 25 -6.25 -18.68 -2.85
C LEU A 25 -6.39 -20.04 -3.55
N ASP A 26 -7.43 -20.83 -3.23
CA ASP A 26 -7.72 -22.10 -3.89
C ASP A 26 -8.03 -21.90 -5.37
N PHE A 27 -8.79 -20.86 -5.70
CA PHE A 27 -9.10 -20.51 -7.09
C PHE A 27 -7.84 -20.15 -7.86
N LEU A 28 -7.02 -19.25 -7.31
CA LEU A 28 -5.73 -18.87 -7.91
C LEU A 28 -4.85 -20.09 -8.12
N PHE A 29 -4.75 -20.93 -7.11
CA PHE A 29 -3.95 -22.16 -7.15
C PHE A 29 -4.41 -23.12 -8.25
N LYS A 30 -5.71 -23.36 -8.37
CA LYS A 30 -6.30 -24.23 -9.41
C LYS A 30 -6.15 -23.66 -10.80
N SER A 31 -6.35 -22.33 -10.95
CA SER A 31 -6.33 -21.65 -12.24
C SER A 31 -4.93 -21.40 -12.79
N SER A 32 -3.90 -21.46 -11.95
CA SER A 32 -2.52 -21.16 -12.34
C SER A 32 -1.83 -22.24 -13.16
N GLY A 33 -2.44 -23.41 -13.36
CA GLY A 33 -1.88 -24.51 -14.15
C GLY A 33 -0.44 -24.87 -13.73
N HIS A 34 0.53 -24.68 -14.59
CA HIS A 34 1.95 -24.97 -14.34
C HIS A 34 2.77 -23.76 -13.86
N ILE A 35 2.15 -22.59 -13.69
CA ILE A 35 2.82 -21.39 -13.16
C ILE A 35 3.21 -21.65 -11.71
N ARG A 36 4.50 -21.48 -11.39
CA ARG A 36 5.04 -21.76 -10.03
C ARG A 36 4.90 -20.62 -9.05
N HIS A 37 5.11 -19.39 -9.51
CA HIS A 37 5.09 -18.21 -8.67
C HIS A 37 3.74 -17.51 -8.79
N LEU A 38 3.03 -17.41 -7.67
CA LEU A 38 1.70 -16.81 -7.59
C LEU A 38 1.79 -15.58 -6.71
N GLU A 39 1.32 -14.44 -7.21
CA GLU A 39 1.36 -13.18 -6.47
C GLU A 39 -0.02 -12.88 -5.87
N VAL A 40 -0.03 -12.50 -4.60
CA VAL A 40 -1.24 -12.16 -3.84
C VAL A 40 -1.00 -10.85 -3.13
N ASP A 41 -1.77 -9.84 -3.49
CA ASP A 41 -1.70 -8.52 -2.86
C ASP A 41 -2.86 -8.33 -1.87
N PHE A 42 -2.52 -8.10 -0.60
CA PHE A 42 -3.49 -7.69 0.41
C PHE A 42 -3.72 -6.18 0.26
N PHE A 43 -4.85 -5.87 -0.34
CA PHE A 43 -5.25 -4.52 -0.67
C PHE A 43 -6.68 -4.23 -0.19
N GLY A 44 -7.08 -2.96 -0.18
CA GLY A 44 -8.44 -2.59 0.18
C GLY A 44 -8.52 -1.15 0.67
N GLY A 45 -9.39 -0.85 1.64
CA GLY A 45 -9.38 0.43 2.35
C GLY A 45 -8.10 0.57 3.16
N GLU A 46 -7.95 -0.29 4.16
CA GLU A 46 -6.70 -0.49 4.92
C GLU A 46 -6.61 -1.97 5.32
N PRO A 47 -5.71 -2.76 4.71
CA PRO A 47 -5.64 -4.20 4.96
C PRO A 47 -5.27 -4.55 6.41
N LEU A 48 -4.49 -3.74 7.09
CA LEU A 48 -4.10 -4.00 8.48
C LEU A 48 -5.28 -3.96 9.47
N MET A 49 -6.43 -3.40 9.09
CA MET A 49 -7.67 -3.53 9.87
C MET A 49 -8.12 -4.99 9.98
N ASN A 50 -7.73 -5.83 9.03
CA ASN A 50 -8.06 -7.25 8.98
C ASN A 50 -6.82 -8.14 9.18
N PHE A 51 -5.85 -7.66 9.92
CA PHE A 51 -4.57 -8.34 10.13
C PHE A 51 -4.69 -9.78 10.64
N PRO A 52 -5.64 -10.13 11.55
CA PRO A 52 -5.84 -11.52 11.95
C PRO A 52 -6.19 -12.44 10.78
N VAL A 53 -6.96 -11.96 9.80
CA VAL A 53 -7.31 -12.75 8.60
C VAL A 53 -6.11 -12.83 7.66
N ILE A 54 -5.32 -11.76 7.49
CA ILE A 54 -4.08 -11.79 6.71
C ILE A 54 -3.16 -12.90 7.23
N LYS A 55 -2.94 -12.97 8.55
CA LYS A 55 -2.12 -14.04 9.17
C LYS A 55 -2.66 -15.44 8.83
N GLN A 56 -3.98 -15.63 8.89
CA GLN A 56 -4.60 -16.91 8.54
C GLN A 56 -4.43 -17.27 7.07
N LEU A 57 -4.55 -16.30 6.16
CA LEU A 57 -4.44 -16.52 4.72
C LEU A 57 -2.99 -16.81 4.31
N VAL A 58 -2.03 -16.11 4.89
CA VAL A 58 -0.60 -16.38 4.67
C VAL A 58 -0.26 -17.80 5.15
N ALA A 59 -0.65 -18.16 6.38
CA ALA A 59 -0.41 -19.50 6.91
C ALA A 59 -1.08 -20.59 6.03
N TYR A 60 -2.30 -20.34 5.55
CA TYR A 60 -2.99 -21.23 4.63
C TYR A 60 -2.26 -21.36 3.30
N GLY A 61 -1.86 -20.25 2.67
CA GLY A 61 -1.06 -20.24 1.44
C GLY A 61 0.21 -21.06 1.60
N ARG A 62 0.98 -20.83 2.67
CA ARG A 62 2.20 -21.60 2.97
C ARG A 62 1.94 -23.09 3.15
N SER A 63 0.77 -23.47 3.66
CA SER A 63 0.43 -24.89 3.84
C SER A 63 0.17 -25.61 2.52
N ILE A 64 -0.44 -24.93 1.54
CA ILE A 64 -0.79 -25.55 0.24
C ILE A 64 0.33 -25.48 -0.80
N GLU A 65 1.33 -24.59 -0.62
CA GLU A 65 2.49 -24.46 -1.53
C GLU A 65 3.21 -25.76 -1.78
N LYS A 66 3.40 -26.54 -0.71
CA LYS A 66 4.24 -27.75 -0.72
C LYS A 66 3.64 -28.87 -1.55
N GLU A 67 2.34 -28.96 -1.65
CA GLU A 67 1.65 -30.07 -2.30
C GLU A 67 1.90 -30.14 -3.82
N LYS A 68 2.14 -28.99 -4.47
CA LYS A 68 2.24 -28.91 -5.94
C LYS A 68 3.38 -28.05 -6.45
N ASN A 69 4.44 -27.87 -5.65
CA ASN A 69 5.63 -27.14 -6.05
C ASN A 69 5.31 -25.70 -6.53
N LYS A 70 4.44 -25.02 -5.80
CA LYS A 70 4.09 -23.61 -6.02
C LYS A 70 4.68 -22.73 -4.92
N HIS A 71 4.76 -21.45 -5.18
CA HIS A 71 5.24 -20.45 -4.23
C HIS A 71 4.40 -19.19 -4.31
N PHE A 72 3.78 -18.83 -3.19
CA PHE A 72 3.05 -17.57 -3.06
C PHE A 72 4.02 -16.45 -2.67
N LYS A 73 3.99 -15.38 -3.45
CA LYS A 73 4.57 -14.09 -3.08
C LYS A 73 3.44 -13.22 -2.52
N PHE A 74 3.54 -12.90 -1.26
CA PHE A 74 2.57 -12.04 -0.60
C PHE A 74 3.06 -10.59 -0.59
N THR A 75 2.17 -9.68 -0.92
CA THR A 75 2.40 -8.24 -0.86
C THR A 75 1.28 -7.56 -0.10
N THR A 76 1.52 -6.35 0.38
CA THR A 76 0.48 -5.52 1.00
C THR A 76 0.76 -4.05 0.79
N THR A 77 -0.31 -3.27 0.66
CA THR A 77 -0.27 -1.80 0.62
C THR A 77 -0.97 -1.25 1.85
N THR A 78 -0.29 -0.43 2.64
CA THR A 78 -0.84 0.10 3.90
C THR A 78 -0.61 1.60 4.06
N ASN A 79 -1.53 2.27 4.76
CA ASN A 79 -1.38 3.65 5.22
C ASN A 79 -0.52 3.76 6.50
N CYS A 80 0.01 2.68 7.01
CA CYS A 80 0.91 2.62 8.17
C CYS A 80 0.30 3.00 9.53
N VAL A 81 -0.91 3.52 9.60
CA VAL A 81 -1.51 4.03 10.86
C VAL A 81 -1.59 2.94 11.93
N LEU A 82 -1.99 1.72 11.54
CA LEU A 82 -2.12 0.58 12.45
C LEU A 82 -0.82 -0.19 12.67
N MET A 83 0.27 0.17 11.99
CA MET A 83 1.55 -0.52 12.10
C MET A 83 2.11 -0.41 13.54
N ASN A 84 2.45 -1.55 14.10
CA ASN A 84 3.12 -1.73 15.39
C ASN A 84 4.22 -2.78 15.26
N ASP A 85 4.95 -3.09 16.32
CA ASP A 85 6.09 -4.01 16.25
C ASP A 85 5.68 -5.43 15.82
N GLU A 86 4.55 -5.97 16.32
CA GLU A 86 4.03 -7.29 15.91
C GLU A 86 3.77 -7.32 14.41
N ILE A 87 3.09 -6.28 13.89
CA ILE A 87 2.77 -6.18 12.46
C ILE A 87 4.05 -6.03 11.64
N MET A 88 4.98 -5.17 12.06
CA MET A 88 6.27 -4.98 11.37
C MET A 88 7.04 -6.30 11.26
N ASP A 89 7.14 -7.05 12.33
CA ASP A 89 7.86 -8.32 12.37
C ASP A 89 7.20 -9.35 11.44
N PHE A 90 5.87 -9.46 11.48
CA PHE A 90 5.13 -10.33 10.57
C PHE A 90 5.31 -9.94 9.11
N LEU A 91 5.15 -8.65 8.77
CA LEU A 91 5.32 -8.18 7.40
C LEU A 91 6.76 -8.40 6.90
N ASN A 92 7.75 -8.22 7.78
CA ASN A 92 9.16 -8.48 7.43
C ASN A 92 9.44 -9.97 7.22
N GLN A 93 8.76 -10.84 7.94
CA GLN A 93 8.93 -12.28 7.80
C GLN A 93 8.24 -12.82 6.56
N GLU A 94 6.98 -12.47 6.34
CA GLU A 94 6.08 -13.17 5.42
C GLU A 94 5.85 -12.46 4.08
N MET A 95 6.02 -11.11 4.02
CA MET A 95 5.74 -10.36 2.80
C MET A 95 6.98 -10.20 1.93
N ASP A 96 6.84 -10.52 0.65
CA ASP A 96 7.88 -10.31 -0.36
C ASP A 96 8.05 -8.82 -0.65
N ASN A 97 6.95 -8.06 -0.68
CA ASN A 97 6.96 -6.62 -0.84
C ASN A 97 5.94 -5.94 0.08
N VAL A 98 6.25 -4.73 0.53
CA VAL A 98 5.33 -3.89 1.32
C VAL A 98 5.34 -2.48 0.74
N VAL A 99 4.16 -1.98 0.40
CA VAL A 99 3.97 -0.61 -0.08
C VAL A 99 3.42 0.26 1.05
N ILE A 100 4.16 1.30 1.39
CA ILE A 100 3.80 2.29 2.40
C ILE A 100 3.24 3.52 1.69
N SER A 101 1.99 3.87 1.96
CA SER A 101 1.35 5.03 1.37
C SER A 101 1.77 6.31 2.09
N LEU A 102 2.70 7.07 1.50
CA LEU A 102 3.19 8.35 2.01
C LEU A 102 3.48 9.27 0.82
N ASP A 103 2.78 10.39 0.71
CA ASP A 103 2.80 11.21 -0.51
C ASP A 103 4.01 12.16 -0.60
N GLY A 104 4.69 12.42 0.51
CA GLY A 104 5.85 13.32 0.55
C GLY A 104 5.82 14.23 1.78
N ARG A 105 6.09 15.55 1.57
CA ARG A 105 6.09 16.56 2.64
C ARG A 105 4.80 16.54 3.47
N PRO A 106 4.87 16.86 4.78
CA PRO A 106 3.73 16.77 5.68
C PRO A 106 2.49 17.51 5.18
N GLU A 107 2.64 18.72 4.68
CA GLU A 107 1.54 19.55 4.17
C GLU A 107 0.86 18.94 2.92
N VAL A 108 1.63 18.24 2.09
CA VAL A 108 1.13 17.53 0.90
C VAL A 108 0.37 16.27 1.34
N HIS A 109 1.00 15.46 2.17
CA HIS A 109 0.41 14.22 2.66
C HIS A 109 -0.88 14.47 3.45
N ASP A 110 -0.84 15.37 4.42
CA ASP A 110 -1.95 15.66 5.32
C ASP A 110 -3.16 16.26 4.63
N ARG A 111 -2.93 17.01 3.55
CA ARG A 111 -4.01 17.54 2.71
C ARG A 111 -4.83 16.41 2.05
N MET A 112 -4.16 15.36 1.57
CA MET A 112 -4.79 14.31 0.78
C MET A 112 -5.15 13.07 1.61
N ARG A 113 -4.49 12.89 2.76
CA ARG A 113 -4.68 11.73 3.66
C ARG A 113 -4.91 12.17 5.11
N PRO A 114 -5.94 12.98 5.35
CA PRO A 114 -6.29 13.34 6.73
C PRO A 114 -6.77 12.11 7.51
N THR A 115 -6.60 12.16 8.81
CA THR A 115 -7.24 11.20 9.72
C THR A 115 -8.76 11.37 9.71
N VAL A 116 -9.49 10.40 10.25
CA VAL A 116 -10.98 10.48 10.39
C VAL A 116 -11.43 11.76 11.10
N ASN A 117 -10.59 12.30 12.00
CA ASN A 117 -10.87 13.53 12.75
C ASN A 117 -10.41 14.80 11.98
N GLY A 118 -10.03 14.69 10.73
CA GLY A 118 -9.55 15.81 9.92
C GLY A 118 -8.16 16.35 10.27
N LYS A 119 -7.43 15.70 11.16
CA LYS A 119 -6.03 16.04 11.49
C LYS A 119 -5.08 15.39 10.51
N GLY A 120 -3.84 15.92 10.42
CA GLY A 120 -2.77 15.30 9.65
C GLY A 120 -2.46 13.88 10.11
N SER A 121 -2.00 13.05 9.20
CA SER A 121 -1.56 11.68 9.46
C SER A 121 -0.05 11.47 9.27
N CYS A 122 0.65 12.40 8.62
CA CYS A 122 2.06 12.29 8.30
C CYS A 122 2.93 12.06 9.54
N GLU A 123 2.77 12.89 10.57
CA GLU A 123 3.52 12.77 11.83
C GLU A 123 3.29 11.41 12.52
N ILE A 124 2.07 10.87 12.42
CA ILE A 124 1.72 9.58 13.03
C ILE A 124 2.45 8.43 12.35
N ILE A 125 2.60 8.50 11.01
CA ILE A 125 3.08 7.36 10.22
C ILE A 125 4.56 7.45 9.85
N LEU A 126 5.16 8.64 9.79
CA LEU A 126 6.52 8.84 9.30
C LEU A 126 7.56 8.04 10.11
N ASP A 127 7.50 8.13 11.45
CA ASP A 127 8.39 7.37 12.33
C ASP A 127 8.20 5.85 12.17
N LYS A 128 6.95 5.38 12.07
CA LYS A 128 6.64 3.97 11.85
C LYS A 128 7.17 3.48 10.51
N ALA A 129 7.02 4.29 9.45
CA ALA A 129 7.52 3.97 8.13
C ALA A 129 9.05 3.88 8.09
N LYS A 130 9.76 4.80 8.77
CA LYS A 130 11.22 4.78 8.90
C LYS A 130 11.70 3.52 9.64
N ARG A 131 11.12 3.26 10.82
CA ARG A 131 11.45 2.05 11.60
C ARG A 131 11.18 0.76 10.82
N PHE A 132 10.11 0.72 10.03
CA PHE A 132 9.81 -0.42 9.17
C PHE A 132 10.87 -0.56 8.06
N ALA A 133 11.22 0.52 7.36
CA ALA A 133 12.23 0.51 6.31
C ALA A 133 13.60 0.03 6.84
N GLU A 134 14.03 0.53 8.00
CA GLU A 134 15.25 0.08 8.68
C GLU A 134 15.22 -1.44 9.00
N LYS A 135 14.11 -1.93 9.61
CA LYS A 135 13.93 -3.36 9.90
C LYS A 135 13.85 -4.21 8.63
N ARG A 136 13.40 -3.64 7.52
CA ARG A 136 13.27 -4.32 6.22
C ARG A 136 14.62 -4.66 5.61
N GLY A 137 15.63 -3.83 5.83
CA GLY A 137 16.98 -3.99 5.29
C GLY A 137 16.96 -4.09 3.76
N GLN A 138 17.51 -5.16 3.21
CA GLN A 138 17.62 -5.37 1.75
C GLN A 138 16.34 -5.96 1.10
N LYS A 139 15.29 -6.22 1.86
CA LYS A 139 14.03 -6.72 1.31
C LYS A 139 13.26 -5.60 0.61
N GLN A 140 12.48 -5.96 -0.41
CA GLN A 140 11.69 -5.00 -1.18
C GLN A 140 10.61 -4.32 -0.34
N TYR A 141 10.54 -3.00 -0.46
CA TYR A 141 9.45 -2.15 -0.02
C TYR A 141 9.36 -0.93 -0.94
N TYR A 142 8.25 -0.24 -0.92
CA TYR A 142 8.14 1.06 -1.58
C TYR A 142 7.43 2.03 -0.66
N VAL A 143 7.99 3.24 -0.56
CA VAL A 143 7.21 4.40 -0.15
C VAL A 143 6.55 4.95 -1.39
N ARG A 144 5.22 4.88 -1.43
CA ARG A 144 4.45 5.26 -2.62
C ARG A 144 3.62 6.50 -2.35
N GLY A 145 3.95 7.55 -3.09
CA GLY A 145 3.22 8.81 -3.12
C GLY A 145 2.35 8.98 -4.34
N THR A 146 1.39 9.88 -4.25
CA THR A 146 0.56 10.29 -5.37
C THR A 146 0.62 11.80 -5.49
N PHE A 147 1.05 12.31 -6.65
CA PHE A 147 1.02 13.75 -6.88
C PHE A 147 -0.27 14.16 -7.60
N THR A 148 -0.70 15.37 -7.29
CA THR A 148 -1.94 15.96 -7.74
C THR A 148 -1.68 17.37 -8.27
N LYS A 149 -2.71 18.06 -8.71
CA LYS A 149 -2.63 19.49 -9.01
C LYS A 149 -2.06 20.35 -7.87
N TYR A 150 -2.17 19.87 -6.62
CA TYR A 150 -1.73 20.62 -5.45
C TYR A 150 -0.23 20.54 -5.16
N ASN A 151 0.46 19.54 -5.72
CA ASN A 151 1.90 19.34 -5.56
C ASN A 151 2.57 18.98 -6.89
N LYS A 152 2.40 19.85 -7.88
CA LYS A 152 3.03 19.67 -9.21
C LYS A 152 4.56 19.71 -9.15
N ASP A 153 5.11 20.26 -8.06
CA ASP A 153 6.51 20.24 -7.68
C ASP A 153 6.91 18.95 -6.93
N PHE A 154 6.28 17.83 -7.26
CA PHE A 154 6.44 16.53 -6.57
C PHE A 154 7.89 16.03 -6.47
N GLY A 155 8.81 16.56 -7.28
CA GLY A 155 10.24 16.33 -7.11
C GLY A 155 10.73 16.69 -5.70
N ASN A 156 10.16 17.77 -5.09
CA ASN A 156 10.46 18.14 -3.71
C ASN A 156 9.92 17.10 -2.70
N ASP A 157 8.81 16.42 -3.03
CA ASP A 157 8.27 15.34 -2.20
C ASP A 157 9.17 14.10 -2.25
N VAL A 158 9.72 13.78 -3.44
CA VAL A 158 10.72 12.71 -3.60
C VAL A 158 11.99 13.04 -2.81
N LEU A 159 12.51 14.26 -2.91
CA LEU A 159 13.68 14.69 -2.15
C LEU A 159 13.43 14.63 -0.65
N PHE A 160 12.27 15.11 -0.19
CA PHE A 160 11.88 14.99 1.22
C PHE A 160 11.91 13.53 1.69
N LEU A 161 11.31 12.62 0.93
CA LEU A 161 11.29 11.19 1.30
C LEU A 161 12.71 10.60 1.31
N ALA A 162 13.56 10.96 0.36
CA ALA A 162 14.96 10.54 0.33
C ALA A 162 15.74 11.06 1.55
N ASP A 163 15.53 12.32 1.93
CA ASP A 163 16.13 12.93 3.13
C ASP A 163 15.65 12.26 4.44
N GLN A 164 14.45 11.65 4.44
CA GLN A 164 13.99 10.83 5.55
C GLN A 164 14.66 9.45 5.61
N GLY A 165 15.51 9.08 4.64
CA GLY A 165 16.25 7.84 4.58
C GLY A 165 15.54 6.71 3.82
N PHE A 166 14.49 7.00 3.05
CA PHE A 166 13.87 5.99 2.21
C PHE A 166 14.65 5.80 0.91
N GLU A 167 15.00 4.56 0.59
CA GLU A 167 15.78 4.19 -0.60
C GLU A 167 14.89 3.77 -1.78
N GLN A 168 13.66 3.30 -1.50
CA GLN A 168 12.74 2.79 -2.51
C GLN A 168 11.48 3.65 -2.53
N ILE A 169 11.46 4.62 -3.46
CA ILE A 169 10.41 5.62 -3.58
C ILE A 169 9.74 5.48 -4.95
N SER A 170 8.42 5.54 -4.98
CA SER A 170 7.59 5.60 -6.19
C SER A 170 6.55 6.69 -6.05
N VAL A 171 6.54 7.64 -6.98
CA VAL A 171 5.53 8.72 -6.99
C VAL A 171 4.81 8.71 -8.32
N GLU A 172 3.48 8.63 -8.27
CA GLU A 172 2.63 8.47 -9.44
C GLU A 172 1.61 9.62 -9.57
N PRO A 173 1.24 9.99 -10.81
CA PRO A 173 0.17 10.98 -11.01
C PRO A 173 -1.17 10.45 -10.51
N VAL A 174 -2.00 11.34 -9.98
CA VAL A 174 -3.37 10.99 -9.64
C VAL A 174 -4.16 10.64 -10.90
N VAL A 175 -4.87 9.50 -10.84
CA VAL A 175 -5.86 9.11 -11.87
C VAL A 175 -7.24 9.30 -11.28
N THR A 176 -7.97 10.29 -11.79
CA THR A 176 -9.29 10.68 -11.28
C THR A 176 -10.14 11.33 -12.37
N ASP A 177 -11.43 11.56 -12.10
CA ASP A 177 -12.29 12.30 -12.99
C ASP A 177 -11.76 13.73 -13.17
N PRO A 178 -11.70 14.27 -14.42
CA PRO A 178 -11.21 15.62 -14.69
C PRO A 178 -11.98 16.74 -13.98
N SER A 179 -13.19 16.49 -13.52
CA SER A 179 -13.97 17.44 -12.70
C SER A 179 -13.52 17.53 -11.25
N CYS A 180 -12.71 16.59 -10.77
CA CYS A 180 -12.16 16.65 -9.42
C CYS A 180 -11.21 17.84 -9.27
N GLU A 181 -11.32 18.53 -8.15
CA GLU A 181 -10.55 19.74 -7.85
C GLU A 181 -9.02 19.51 -7.87
N TYR A 182 -8.58 18.31 -7.50
CA TYR A 182 -7.17 17.90 -7.46
C TYR A 182 -6.69 17.20 -8.73
N ALA A 183 -7.55 17.09 -9.76
CA ALA A 183 -7.19 16.44 -11.03
C ALA A 183 -6.08 17.20 -11.75
N LEU A 184 -5.16 16.44 -12.33
CA LEU A 184 -4.16 16.95 -13.26
C LEU A 184 -4.80 17.18 -14.63
N LYS A 185 -4.40 18.24 -15.31
CA LYS A 185 -4.87 18.62 -16.62
C LYS A 185 -3.70 18.80 -17.58
N GLU A 186 -3.97 18.82 -18.88
CA GLU A 186 -2.96 19.01 -19.92
C GLU A 186 -2.18 20.33 -19.73
N GLU A 187 -2.85 21.37 -19.25
CA GLU A 187 -2.22 22.67 -18.91
C GLU A 187 -1.19 22.62 -17.77
N ASP A 188 -1.20 21.56 -16.95
CA ASP A 188 -0.26 21.35 -15.84
C ASP A 188 1.05 20.68 -16.31
N LEU A 189 1.06 20.04 -17.49
CA LEU A 189 2.21 19.27 -17.99
C LEU A 189 3.52 20.07 -18.07
N PRO A 190 3.54 21.33 -18.57
CA PRO A 190 4.78 22.10 -18.62
C PRO A 190 5.45 22.31 -17.27
N GLN A 191 4.64 22.43 -16.19
CA GLN A 191 5.17 22.59 -14.84
C GLN A 191 5.62 21.27 -14.22
N ILE A 192 4.98 20.17 -14.61
CA ILE A 192 5.32 18.80 -14.13
C ILE A 192 6.62 18.33 -14.79
N MET A 193 6.88 18.75 -16.02
CA MET A 193 8.03 18.33 -16.82
C MET A 193 9.27 19.23 -16.66
N ALA A 194 9.14 20.36 -15.96
CA ALA A 194 10.24 21.31 -15.72
C ALA A 194 11.12 20.86 -14.56
#